data_89ce491bb4bab6de9d700320a48308d5
#
_entry.id   89ce491bb4bab6de9d700320a48308d5
#
_cell.length_a   1.000
_cell.length_b   1.000
_cell.length_c   1.000
_cell.angle_alpha   90.00
_cell.angle_beta   90.00
_cell.angle_gamma   90.00
#
_symmetry.space_group_name_H-M   'P 1'
#
loop_
_entity.id
_entity.type
_entity.pdbx_description
1 polymer ?
#
loop_
_entity_poly.entity_id
_entity_poly.type
_entity_poly.pdbx_seq_one_letter_code
_entity_poly.pdbx_strand_id
1 'polypeptide(L)'
;MSFTLHPTLARDTVDAARLPLCRVLLMNDRRFPWLILVPEREAVREIHELPAADRAALIEEIAQASEALVRLVRPDKVNVGALGNIVPQLHVHVIARFSSDPAWPGPVWGSGAAVPYTGEGLEEMRGRLRLMLA
;
A
#
# COMPACT_ATOMS: atom_id res chain seq x y z
N MET A 1 9.44 21.70 -6.08
CA MET A 1 9.05 20.80 -7.15
C MET A 1 7.95 19.89 -6.65
N SER A 2 6.92 19.72 -7.42
CA SER A 2 5.80 18.90 -6.99
C SER A 2 6.05 17.42 -7.30
N PHE A 3 5.69 16.58 -6.37
CA PHE A 3 5.73 15.14 -6.54
C PHE A 3 4.59 14.69 -7.47
N THR A 4 4.89 13.81 -8.41
CA THR A 4 3.89 13.24 -9.31
C THR A 4 3.85 11.73 -9.14
N LEU A 5 2.68 11.21 -8.81
CA LEU A 5 2.48 9.77 -8.67
C LEU A 5 2.57 9.09 -10.05
N HIS A 6 3.29 7.98 -10.11
CA HIS A 6 3.42 7.21 -11.36
C HIS A 6 2.04 6.84 -11.92
N PRO A 7 1.83 6.99 -13.25
CA PRO A 7 0.51 6.74 -13.85
C PRO A 7 -0.08 5.37 -13.58
N THR A 8 0.74 4.34 -13.54
CA THR A 8 0.27 2.98 -13.25
C THR A 8 -0.29 2.87 -11.83
N LEU A 9 0.38 3.48 -10.84
CA LEU A 9 -0.11 3.51 -9.47
C LEU A 9 -1.41 4.30 -9.39
N ALA A 10 -1.47 5.46 -10.04
CA ALA A 10 -2.68 6.28 -10.07
C ALA A 10 -3.87 5.53 -10.68
N ARG A 11 -3.62 4.74 -11.73
CA ARG A 11 -4.67 3.96 -12.41
C ARG A 11 -5.21 2.83 -11.54
N ASP A 12 -4.32 2.12 -10.82
CA ASP A 12 -4.66 0.87 -10.15
C ASP A 12 -5.12 1.05 -8.70
N THR A 13 -5.06 2.28 -8.18
CA THR A 13 -5.34 2.56 -6.77
C THR A 13 -6.23 3.78 -6.60
N VAL A 14 -6.66 3.99 -5.35
CA VAL A 14 -7.27 5.25 -4.91
C VAL A 14 -6.53 5.78 -3.69
N ASP A 15 -6.53 7.10 -3.48
CA ASP A 15 -5.93 7.69 -2.29
C ASP A 15 -6.71 7.29 -1.06
N ALA A 16 -6.03 6.79 -0.04
CA ALA A 16 -6.63 6.44 1.24
C ALA A 16 -6.25 7.43 2.34
N ALA A 17 -4.99 7.85 2.40
CA ALA A 17 -4.50 8.77 3.42
C ALA A 17 -3.21 9.43 2.96
N ARG A 18 -2.77 10.43 3.71
CA ARG A 18 -1.47 11.06 3.50
C ARG A 18 -0.78 11.18 4.86
N LEU A 19 0.37 10.55 4.97
CA LEU A 19 1.23 10.62 6.15
C LEU A 19 2.37 11.61 5.90
N PRO A 20 3.16 11.97 6.92
CA PRO A 20 4.22 12.98 6.72
C PRO A 20 5.19 12.71 5.57
N LEU A 21 5.54 11.45 5.32
CA LEU A 21 6.40 11.08 4.19
C LEU A 21 5.62 10.50 3.02
N CYS A 22 4.71 9.58 3.28
CA CYS A 22 4.09 8.76 2.25
C CYS A 22 2.65 9.15 1.96
N ARG A 23 2.31 9.06 0.68
CA ARG A 23 0.92 8.93 0.25
C ARG A 23 0.53 7.47 0.45
N VAL A 24 -0.61 7.22 1.07
CA VAL A 24 -1.13 5.87 1.28
C VAL A 24 -2.24 5.60 0.27
N LEU A 25 -2.04 4.58 -0.54
CA LEU A 25 -2.98 4.19 -1.58
C LEU A 25 -3.66 2.89 -1.20
N LEU A 26 -4.92 2.74 -1.60
CA LEU A 26 -5.64 1.47 -1.52
C LEU A 26 -5.64 0.83 -2.91
N MET A 27 -5.02 -0.34 -3.04
CA MET A 27 -5.05 -1.11 -4.28
C MET A 27 -6.48 -1.54 -4.57
N ASN A 28 -6.94 -1.33 -5.79
CA ASN A 28 -8.29 -1.72 -6.20
C ASN A 28 -8.35 -3.20 -6.56
N ASP A 29 -8.15 -4.04 -5.54
CA ASP A 29 -8.22 -5.49 -5.66
C ASP A 29 -8.87 -6.04 -4.39
N ARG A 30 -10.14 -6.42 -4.46
CA ARG A 30 -10.90 -6.86 -3.30
C ARG A 30 -10.51 -8.24 -2.78
N ARG A 31 -9.64 -8.95 -3.51
CA ARG A 31 -9.16 -10.26 -3.07
C ARG A 31 -8.28 -10.17 -1.83
N PHE A 32 -7.63 -9.01 -1.64
CA PHE A 32 -6.72 -8.76 -0.51
C PHE A 32 -6.87 -7.32 -0.02
N PRO A 33 -6.95 -7.08 1.31
CA PRO A 33 -6.77 -5.71 1.83
C PRO A 33 -5.32 -5.28 1.62
N TRP A 34 -5.10 -4.34 0.70
CA TRP A 34 -3.79 -4.09 0.12
C TRP A 34 -3.52 -2.60 0.05
N LEU A 35 -2.55 -2.14 0.86
CA LEU A 35 -2.10 -0.75 0.87
C LEU A 35 -0.78 -0.63 0.12
N ILE A 36 -0.57 0.54 -0.46
CA ILE A 36 0.71 0.89 -1.08
C ILE A 36 1.13 2.25 -0.52
N LEU A 37 2.34 2.32 0.04
CA LEU A 37 2.93 3.54 0.58
C LEU A 37 3.93 4.09 -0.42
N VAL A 38 3.75 5.35 -0.83
CA VAL A 38 4.62 6.00 -1.80
C VAL A 38 5.26 7.21 -1.13
N PRO A 39 6.57 7.15 -0.81
CA PRO A 39 7.26 8.34 -0.30
C PRO A 39 7.18 9.47 -1.31
N GLU A 40 6.74 10.64 -0.89
CA GLU A 40 6.61 11.79 -1.78
C GLU A 40 7.96 12.48 -1.96
N ARG A 41 8.89 11.77 -2.62
CA ARG A 41 10.23 12.24 -2.98
C ARG A 41 10.48 11.99 -4.45
N GLU A 42 10.96 13.00 -5.17
CA GLU A 42 11.22 12.89 -6.60
C GLU A 42 12.37 11.94 -6.89
N ALA A 43 12.23 11.19 -7.98
CA ALA A 43 13.28 10.38 -8.57
C ALA A 43 13.87 9.32 -7.65
N VAL A 44 13.16 8.92 -6.59
CA VAL A 44 13.60 7.87 -5.70
C VAL A 44 13.02 6.54 -6.16
N ARG A 45 13.88 5.56 -6.32
CA ARG A 45 13.54 4.22 -6.81
C ARG A 45 13.76 3.15 -5.77
N GLU A 46 14.76 3.32 -4.91
CA GLU A 46 15.18 2.34 -3.91
C GLU A 46 15.18 2.93 -2.52
N ILE A 47 14.95 2.10 -1.52
CA ILE A 47 14.94 2.53 -0.12
C ILE A 47 16.26 3.21 0.26
N HIS A 48 17.39 2.65 -0.19
CA HIS A 48 18.70 3.17 0.17
C HIS A 48 19.00 4.56 -0.42
N GLU A 49 18.21 5.00 -1.40
CA GLU A 49 18.35 6.33 -1.99
C GLU A 49 17.71 7.42 -1.15
N LEU A 50 16.82 7.06 -0.22
CA LEU A 50 16.22 8.02 0.71
C LEU A 50 17.27 8.48 1.73
N PRO A 51 17.23 9.75 2.16
CA PRO A 51 18.01 10.19 3.32
C PRO A 51 17.68 9.38 4.56
N ALA A 52 18.61 9.27 5.51
CA ALA A 52 18.43 8.46 6.71
C ALA A 52 17.17 8.80 7.49
N ALA A 53 16.83 10.08 7.62
CA ALA A 53 15.63 10.52 8.32
C ALA A 53 14.35 10.01 7.61
N ASP A 54 14.34 10.02 6.28
CA ASP A 54 13.21 9.52 5.51
C ASP A 54 13.10 8.00 5.59
N ARG A 55 14.23 7.29 5.64
CA ARG A 55 14.19 5.84 5.86
C ARG A 55 13.56 5.49 7.21
N ALA A 56 13.91 6.24 8.25
CA ALA A 56 13.33 6.05 9.57
C ALA A 56 11.82 6.33 9.56
N ALA A 57 11.42 7.43 8.91
CA ALA A 57 10.01 7.78 8.76
C ALA A 57 9.25 6.70 7.98
N LEU A 58 9.85 6.16 6.93
CA LEU A 58 9.23 5.12 6.12
C LEU A 58 8.90 3.88 6.95
N ILE A 59 9.84 3.42 7.78
CA ILE A 59 9.61 2.25 8.64
C ILE A 59 8.45 2.50 9.61
N GLU A 60 8.41 3.69 10.22
CA GLU A 60 7.31 4.05 11.13
C GLU A 60 5.98 4.09 10.39
N GLU A 61 5.94 4.61 9.18
CA GLU A 61 4.72 4.68 8.39
C GLU A 61 4.27 3.29 7.90
N ILE A 62 5.21 2.40 7.59
CA ILE A 62 4.90 1.00 7.31
C ILE A 62 4.25 0.34 8.54
N ALA A 63 4.79 0.60 9.73
CA ALA A 63 4.23 0.09 10.98
C ALA A 63 2.82 0.62 11.22
N GLN A 64 2.58 1.91 11.00
CA GLN A 64 1.25 2.51 11.12
C GLN A 64 0.24 1.87 10.16
N ALA A 65 0.63 1.67 8.92
CA ALA A 65 -0.22 1.02 7.91
C ALA A 65 -0.53 -0.42 8.29
N SER A 66 0.47 -1.15 8.78
CA SER A 66 0.32 -2.53 9.23
C SER A 66 -0.67 -2.62 10.41
N GLU A 67 -0.52 -1.74 11.40
CA GLU A 67 -1.44 -1.68 12.53
C GLU A 67 -2.86 -1.35 12.11
N ALA A 68 -3.03 -0.44 11.16
CA ALA A 68 -4.35 -0.09 10.63
C ALA A 68 -5.03 -1.32 10.03
N LEU A 69 -4.31 -2.10 9.21
CA LEU A 69 -4.85 -3.31 8.63
C LEU A 69 -5.19 -4.35 9.69
N VAL A 70 -4.31 -4.54 10.68
CA VAL A 70 -4.56 -5.50 11.77
C VAL A 70 -5.84 -5.14 12.53
N ARG A 71 -6.05 -3.86 12.82
CA ARG A 71 -7.26 -3.41 13.53
C ARG A 71 -8.52 -3.55 12.68
N LEU A 72 -8.42 -3.27 11.38
CA LEU A 72 -9.59 -3.29 10.49
C LEU A 72 -10.04 -4.69 10.12
N VAL A 73 -9.11 -5.59 9.81
CA VAL A 73 -9.46 -6.87 9.19
C VAL A 73 -8.94 -8.09 9.94
N ARG A 74 -8.12 -7.91 10.96
CA ARG A 74 -7.56 -8.99 11.81
C ARG A 74 -6.97 -10.14 10.99
N PRO A 75 -5.92 -9.87 10.20
CA PRO A 75 -5.32 -10.85 9.31
C PRO A 75 -4.51 -11.91 10.06
N ASP A 76 -4.24 -13.02 9.39
CA ASP A 76 -3.31 -14.03 9.88
C ASP A 76 -1.86 -13.57 9.75
N LYS A 77 -1.58 -12.73 8.75
CA LYS A 77 -0.23 -12.25 8.47
C LYS A 77 -0.29 -10.90 7.76
N VAL A 78 0.74 -10.10 7.90
CA VAL A 78 0.97 -8.91 7.09
C VAL A 78 2.22 -9.15 6.23
N ASN A 79 2.09 -8.98 4.92
CA ASN A 79 3.23 -9.03 4.00
C ASN A 79 3.66 -7.61 3.62
N VAL A 80 4.94 -7.36 3.66
CA VAL A 80 5.53 -6.06 3.28
C VAL A 80 6.59 -6.32 2.22
N GLY A 81 6.57 -5.55 1.15
CA GLY A 81 7.55 -5.71 0.10
C GLY A 81 7.62 -4.49 -0.82
N ALA A 82 8.80 -4.26 -1.37
CA ALA A 82 9.05 -3.25 -2.38
C ALA A 82 9.69 -3.94 -3.59
N LEU A 83 8.94 -4.07 -4.68
CA LEU A 83 9.44 -4.74 -5.88
C LEU A 83 10.03 -3.74 -6.87
N GLY A 84 9.18 -2.94 -7.52
CA GLY A 84 9.65 -1.92 -8.44
C GLY A 84 10.14 -2.43 -9.78
N ASN A 85 9.89 -3.69 -10.12
CA ASN A 85 10.37 -4.27 -11.38
C ASN A 85 9.65 -3.69 -12.61
N ILE A 86 8.40 -3.27 -12.44
CA ILE A 86 7.58 -2.68 -13.51
C ILE A 86 7.45 -1.18 -13.29
N VAL A 87 7.08 -0.76 -12.07
CA VAL A 87 6.94 0.65 -11.70
C VAL A 87 8.17 1.05 -10.87
N PRO A 88 9.09 1.83 -11.44
CA PRO A 88 10.35 2.15 -10.75
C PRO A 88 10.20 3.13 -9.59
N GLN A 89 9.18 3.98 -9.56
CA GLN A 89 8.96 4.89 -8.44
C GLN A 89 8.82 4.10 -7.15
N LEU A 90 9.62 4.41 -6.13
CA LEU A 90 9.63 3.67 -4.87
C LEU A 90 8.23 3.61 -4.26
N HIS A 91 7.77 2.41 -4.02
CA HIS A 91 6.52 2.16 -3.34
C HIS A 91 6.60 0.86 -2.56
N VAL A 92 5.98 0.84 -1.39
CA VAL A 92 6.02 -0.30 -0.48
C VAL A 92 4.61 -0.86 -0.32
N HIS A 93 4.47 -2.14 -0.63
CA HIS A 93 3.21 -2.87 -0.45
C HIS A 93 3.08 -3.32 1.00
N VAL A 94 1.89 -3.13 1.58
CA VAL A 94 1.53 -3.63 2.91
C VAL A 94 0.19 -4.34 2.77
N ILE A 95 0.19 -5.66 2.94
CA ILE A 95 -0.95 -6.49 2.53
C ILE A 95 -1.39 -7.38 3.69
N ALA A 96 -2.67 -7.33 4.01
CA ALA A 96 -3.26 -8.25 4.97
C ALA A 96 -3.51 -9.60 4.31
N ARG A 97 -3.01 -10.67 4.92
CA ARG A 97 -3.10 -12.01 4.37
C ARG A 97 -3.92 -12.91 5.30
N PHE A 98 -4.69 -13.79 4.69
CA PHE A 98 -5.53 -14.76 5.39
C PHE A 98 -5.22 -16.15 4.86
N SER A 99 -5.25 -17.15 5.74
CA SER A 99 -5.06 -18.55 5.33
C SER A 99 -6.13 -19.01 4.34
N SER A 100 -7.25 -18.28 4.27
CA SER A 100 -8.35 -18.54 3.33
C SER A 100 -8.25 -17.72 2.04
N ASP A 101 -7.25 -16.84 1.88
CA ASP A 101 -7.18 -16.01 0.68
C ASP A 101 -6.74 -16.82 -0.55
N PRO A 102 -7.03 -16.33 -1.78
CA PRO A 102 -6.83 -17.13 -2.99
C PRO A 102 -5.37 -17.43 -3.34
N ALA A 103 -4.41 -16.76 -2.72
CA ALA A 103 -2.98 -16.96 -3.01
C ALA A 103 -2.24 -17.71 -1.90
N TRP A 104 -2.82 -17.80 -0.69
CA TRP A 104 -2.15 -18.38 0.46
C TRP A 104 -1.61 -19.80 0.20
N PRO A 105 -0.39 -20.15 0.61
CA PRO A 105 0.58 -19.34 1.36
C PRO A 105 1.53 -18.53 0.47
N GLY A 106 1.30 -18.48 -0.82
CA GLY A 106 2.13 -17.75 -1.77
C GLY A 106 1.92 -16.24 -1.70
N PRO A 107 2.80 -15.47 -2.35
CA PRO A 107 2.64 -14.01 -2.39
C PRO A 107 1.48 -13.60 -3.29
N VAL A 108 1.03 -12.36 -3.13
CA VAL A 108 -0.07 -11.84 -3.96
C VAL A 108 0.38 -11.50 -5.38
N TRP A 109 1.65 -11.12 -5.56
CA TRP A 109 2.17 -10.77 -6.87
C TRP A 109 2.25 -12.02 -7.75
N GLY A 110 1.66 -11.95 -8.92
CA GLY A 110 1.59 -13.09 -9.83
C GLY A 110 0.46 -14.07 -9.52
N SER A 111 -0.44 -13.74 -8.61
CA SER A 111 -1.53 -14.64 -8.21
C SER A 111 -2.78 -14.55 -9.07
N GLY A 112 -2.70 -13.90 -10.22
CA GLY A 112 -3.81 -13.73 -11.15
C GLY A 112 -4.31 -12.30 -11.23
N ALA A 113 -5.38 -12.11 -12.01
CA ALA A 113 -5.92 -10.78 -12.26
C ALA A 113 -6.59 -10.18 -11.03
N ALA A 114 -6.44 -8.88 -10.85
CA ALA A 114 -7.14 -8.15 -9.80
C ALA A 114 -8.65 -8.25 -10.00
N VAL A 115 -9.38 -8.26 -8.89
CA VAL A 115 -10.84 -8.20 -8.88
C VAL A 115 -11.22 -6.87 -8.22
N PRO A 116 -11.68 -5.88 -8.99
CA PRO A 116 -11.97 -4.56 -8.43
C PRO A 116 -13.07 -4.61 -7.37
N TYR A 117 -12.99 -3.71 -6.39
CA TYR A 117 -14.12 -3.45 -5.50
C TYR A 117 -15.31 -2.90 -6.30
N THR A 118 -16.52 -3.06 -5.78
CA THR A 118 -17.63 -2.20 -6.21
C THR A 118 -17.32 -0.77 -5.81
N GLY A 119 -17.90 0.21 -6.48
CA GLY A 119 -17.69 1.62 -6.11
C GLY A 119 -17.99 1.92 -4.65
N GLU A 120 -19.09 1.36 -4.15
CA GLU A 120 -19.52 1.49 -2.76
C GLU A 120 -18.56 0.81 -1.78
N GLY A 121 -18.13 -0.42 -2.10
CA GLY A 121 -17.17 -1.17 -1.28
C GLY A 121 -15.81 -0.48 -1.21
N LEU A 122 -15.37 0.11 -2.30
CA LEU A 122 -14.12 0.85 -2.36
C LEU A 122 -14.16 2.08 -1.44
N GLU A 123 -15.25 2.86 -1.50
CA GLU A 123 -15.43 4.05 -0.67
C GLU A 123 -15.56 3.70 0.81
N GLU A 124 -16.19 2.58 1.13
CA GLU A 124 -16.29 2.11 2.52
C GLU A 124 -14.91 1.78 3.09
N MET A 125 -14.13 0.98 2.38
CA MET A 125 -12.78 0.60 2.82
C MET A 125 -11.88 1.83 2.93
N ARG A 126 -11.94 2.71 1.94
CA ARG A 126 -11.21 3.96 1.90
C ARG A 126 -11.53 4.84 3.10
N GLY A 127 -12.81 4.98 3.45
CA GLY A 127 -13.26 5.77 4.59
C GLY A 127 -12.76 5.21 5.92
N ARG A 128 -12.81 3.89 6.08
CA ARG A 128 -12.31 3.22 7.29
C ARG A 128 -10.80 3.40 7.46
N LEU A 129 -10.04 3.27 6.38
CA LEU A 129 -8.59 3.50 6.40
C LEU A 129 -8.26 4.94 6.75
N ARG A 130 -9.01 5.89 6.21
CA ARG A 130 -8.80 7.32 6.48
C ARG A 130 -8.97 7.64 7.95
N LEU A 131 -9.95 7.03 8.61
CA LEU A 131 -10.15 7.20 10.05
C LEU A 131 -9.01 6.59 10.87
N MET A 132 -8.46 5.47 10.43
CA MET A 132 -7.38 4.78 11.14
C MET A 132 -6.02 5.48 10.98
N LEU A 133 -5.81 6.15 9.86
CA LEU A 133 -4.52 6.73 9.49
C LEU A 133 -4.48 8.25 9.60
N ALA A 134 -5.57 8.86 10.00
CA ALA A 134 -5.63 10.32 10.14
C ALA A 134 -4.76 10.83 11.29
#